data_fb40076e2bb47628eba81b81cb8b8dcc
#
_entry.id   fb40076e2bb47628eba81b81cb8b8dcc
#
_cell.length_a   1.000
_cell.length_b   1.000
_cell.length_c   1.000
_cell.angle_alpha   90.00
_cell.angle_beta   90.00
_cell.angle_gamma   90.00
#
_symmetry.space_group_name_H-M   'P 1'
#
loop_
_entity.id
_entity.type
_entity.pdbx_description
1 polymer ?
#
loop_
_entity_poly.entity_id
_entity_poly.type
_entity_poly.pdbx_seq_one_letter_code
_entity_poly.pdbx_strand_id
1 'polypeptide(L)'
;MDLAASYDTESFLMTLRRFMSIRGCPIKIYSDPGSQLKAADKELQTALKNMNMDAINEFGIANRLEWEFGSPDAPWRNGCVESLIKTVKKSIAVTIGEQVLQFSEMQTVLFEVANLVNTRPIGSYPTSVEDGVYLSPNDLLLGHSGIQAPVGPFNDSTSRYMRHRFVSKIIESFWRKWQVMYFPTLVTQQKWHDKKRNVQVGDIVLIQDSGMIKGRWKLGRVTAAVPSTRDGCVRTVEIQYKAPDAPNLVTITRPVQRICVILPVSETASI
;
A
#
# COMPACT_ATOMS: atom_id res chain seq x y z
N MET A 1 -6.72 -6.53 4.10
CA MET A 1 -6.54 -7.04 5.47
C MET A 1 -7.90 -7.41 6.02
N ASP A 2 -8.00 -8.45 6.82
CA ASP A 2 -9.23 -8.87 7.50
C ASP A 2 -8.86 -9.42 8.87
N LEU A 3 -9.84 -9.61 9.75
CA LEU A 3 -9.68 -10.06 11.13
C LEU A 3 -10.19 -11.49 11.26
N ALA A 4 -9.30 -12.40 11.66
CA ALA A 4 -9.70 -13.74 12.09
C ALA A 4 -10.18 -13.69 13.55
N ALA A 5 -11.22 -14.48 13.88
CA ALA A 5 -11.79 -14.50 15.23
C ALA A 5 -10.84 -15.18 16.22
N SER A 6 -10.10 -16.18 15.76
CA SER A 6 -9.13 -16.95 16.56
C SER A 6 -7.92 -17.33 15.70
N TYR A 7 -6.95 -17.99 16.35
CA TYR A 7 -5.69 -18.41 15.70
C TYR A 7 -5.74 -19.90 15.33
N ASP A 8 -6.86 -20.31 14.73
CA ASP A 8 -7.11 -21.70 14.31
C ASP A 8 -7.37 -21.79 12.79
N THR A 9 -7.40 -23.03 12.29
CA THR A 9 -7.61 -23.32 10.87
C THR A 9 -8.99 -22.88 10.38
N GLU A 10 -10.03 -23.06 11.20
CA GLU A 10 -11.41 -22.72 10.83
C GLU A 10 -11.58 -21.21 10.64
N SER A 11 -11.10 -20.43 11.60
CA SER A 11 -11.10 -18.95 11.51
C SER A 11 -10.29 -18.44 10.33
N PHE A 12 -9.17 -19.10 10.02
CA PHE A 12 -8.39 -18.79 8.83
C PHE A 12 -9.18 -19.09 7.53
N LEU A 13 -9.80 -20.27 7.42
CA LEU A 13 -10.60 -20.65 6.25
C LEU A 13 -11.80 -19.71 6.04
N MET A 14 -12.46 -19.28 7.11
CA MET A 14 -13.53 -18.28 7.03
C MET A 14 -13.01 -16.93 6.50
N THR A 15 -11.83 -16.52 6.94
CA THR A 15 -11.18 -15.30 6.45
C THR A 15 -10.78 -15.43 4.98
N LEU A 16 -10.24 -16.58 4.59
CA LEU A 16 -9.89 -16.88 3.19
C LEU A 16 -11.14 -16.87 2.29
N ARG A 17 -12.23 -17.47 2.73
CA ARG A 17 -13.52 -17.46 2.00
C ARG A 17 -14.03 -16.04 1.79
N ARG A 18 -13.97 -15.16 2.82
CA ARG A 18 -14.33 -13.74 2.65
C ARG A 18 -13.43 -13.05 1.64
N PHE A 19 -12.11 -13.30 1.72
CA PHE A 19 -11.17 -12.77 0.73
C PHE A 19 -11.52 -13.19 -0.69
N MET A 20 -11.75 -14.49 -0.92
CA MET A 20 -12.12 -15.05 -2.23
C MET A 20 -13.44 -14.48 -2.74
N SER A 21 -14.42 -14.27 -1.87
CA SER A 21 -15.72 -13.68 -2.24
C SER A 21 -15.60 -12.22 -2.69
N ILE A 22 -14.63 -11.46 -2.12
CA ILE A 22 -14.42 -10.04 -2.44
C ILE A 22 -13.49 -9.85 -3.63
N ARG A 23 -12.46 -10.70 -3.78
CA ARG A 23 -11.37 -10.51 -4.74
C ARG A 23 -11.30 -11.54 -5.86
N GLY A 24 -12.15 -12.55 -5.79
CA GLY A 24 -12.05 -13.73 -6.63
C GLY A 24 -11.10 -14.78 -6.08
N CYS A 25 -11.18 -15.99 -6.60
CA CYS A 25 -10.30 -17.09 -6.20
C CYS A 25 -8.89 -16.85 -6.77
N PRO A 26 -7.84 -16.79 -5.94
CA PRO A 26 -6.49 -16.65 -6.43
C PRO A 26 -6.04 -17.97 -7.09
N ILE A 27 -5.24 -17.88 -8.13
CA ILE A 27 -4.61 -19.06 -8.75
C ILE A 27 -3.55 -19.63 -7.80
N LYS A 28 -2.82 -18.74 -7.09
CA LYS A 28 -1.71 -19.13 -6.24
C LYS A 28 -1.64 -18.31 -4.96
N ILE A 29 -1.39 -18.97 -3.83
CA ILE A 29 -1.13 -18.33 -2.54
C ILE A 29 0.31 -18.62 -2.13
N TYR A 30 1.04 -17.56 -1.79
CA TYR A 30 2.35 -17.66 -1.16
C TYR A 30 2.23 -17.40 0.33
N SER A 31 2.73 -18.29 1.16
CA SER A 31 2.68 -18.12 2.61
C SER A 31 3.90 -18.69 3.31
N ASP A 32 4.09 -18.27 4.56
CA ASP A 32 5.04 -18.90 5.45
C ASP A 32 4.57 -20.30 5.86
N PRO A 33 5.49 -21.21 6.25
CA PRO A 33 5.18 -22.60 6.58
C PRO A 33 4.50 -22.75 7.97
N GLY A 34 3.51 -21.92 8.28
CA GLY A 34 2.73 -22.01 9.51
C GLY A 34 1.87 -23.28 9.58
N SER A 35 1.76 -23.90 10.76
CA SER A 35 0.98 -25.13 10.94
C SER A 35 -0.50 -24.97 10.57
N GLN A 36 -1.10 -23.83 10.92
CA GLN A 36 -2.50 -23.49 10.61
C GLN A 36 -2.70 -23.35 9.08
N LEU A 37 -1.74 -22.76 8.38
CA LEU A 37 -1.79 -22.58 6.94
C LEU A 37 -1.64 -23.91 6.21
N LYS A 38 -0.76 -24.81 6.70
CA LYS A 38 -0.62 -26.17 6.16
C LYS A 38 -1.87 -27.01 6.36
N ALA A 39 -2.51 -26.89 7.53
CA ALA A 39 -3.77 -27.57 7.81
C ALA A 39 -4.89 -27.06 6.89
N ALA A 40 -4.99 -25.75 6.71
CA ALA A 40 -5.95 -25.11 5.82
C ALA A 40 -5.74 -25.53 4.35
N ASP A 41 -4.49 -25.59 3.87
CA ASP A 41 -4.17 -26.08 2.54
C ASP A 41 -4.63 -27.53 2.35
N LYS A 42 -4.34 -28.41 3.32
CA LYS A 42 -4.75 -29.82 3.27
C LYS A 42 -6.27 -29.98 3.21
N GLU A 43 -7.01 -29.19 3.99
CA GLU A 43 -8.46 -29.21 3.99
C GLU A 43 -9.04 -28.68 2.67
N LEU A 44 -8.47 -27.60 2.14
CA LEU A 44 -8.85 -27.03 0.85
C LEU A 44 -8.60 -28.02 -0.30
N GLN A 45 -7.45 -28.69 -0.31
CA GLN A 45 -7.13 -29.74 -1.28
C GLN A 45 -8.11 -30.92 -1.21
N THR A 46 -8.53 -31.29 0.00
CA THR A 46 -9.53 -32.35 0.20
C THR A 46 -10.90 -31.92 -0.33
N ALA A 47 -11.33 -30.70 -0.04
CA ALA A 47 -12.56 -30.14 -0.54
C ALA A 47 -12.57 -30.08 -2.07
N LEU A 48 -11.48 -29.65 -2.70
CA LEU A 48 -11.34 -29.60 -4.15
C LEU A 48 -11.39 -31.01 -4.80
N LYS A 49 -10.82 -32.03 -4.16
CA LYS A 49 -10.88 -33.42 -4.64
C LYS A 49 -12.29 -34.01 -4.59
N ASN A 50 -13.10 -33.56 -3.63
CA ASN A 50 -14.49 -34.03 -3.45
C ASN A 50 -15.49 -33.26 -4.31
N MET A 51 -15.06 -32.20 -5.01
CA MET A 51 -15.90 -31.48 -5.95
C MET A 51 -16.07 -32.31 -7.23
N ASN A 52 -17.32 -32.34 -7.75
CA ASN A 52 -17.61 -32.98 -9.05
C ASN A 52 -16.93 -32.19 -10.19
N MET A 53 -15.81 -32.72 -10.65
CA MET A 53 -14.96 -32.08 -11.67
C MET A 53 -15.66 -31.98 -13.04
N ASP A 54 -16.64 -32.82 -13.34
CA ASP A 54 -17.38 -32.78 -14.63
C ASP A 54 -18.24 -31.53 -14.73
N ALA A 55 -18.87 -31.09 -13.65
CA ALA A 55 -19.64 -29.85 -13.61
C ALA A 55 -18.75 -28.60 -13.68
N ILE A 56 -17.48 -28.70 -13.25
CA ILE A 56 -16.51 -27.60 -13.27
C ILE A 56 -15.85 -27.47 -14.65
N ASN A 57 -15.64 -28.58 -15.35
CA ASN A 57 -15.08 -28.60 -16.71
C ASN A 57 -15.99 -27.93 -17.74
N GLU A 58 -17.32 -28.01 -17.57
CA GLU A 58 -18.27 -27.31 -18.43
C GLU A 58 -18.15 -25.77 -18.33
N PHE A 59 -17.71 -25.24 -17.20
CA PHE A 59 -17.50 -23.80 -17.02
C PHE A 59 -16.06 -23.31 -17.30
N GLY A 60 -15.14 -24.20 -17.71
CA GLY A 60 -13.76 -23.82 -18.07
C GLY A 60 -12.93 -23.26 -16.91
N ILE A 61 -13.40 -23.45 -15.67
CA ILE A 61 -12.75 -22.89 -14.47
C ILE A 61 -12.06 -24.03 -13.70
N ALA A 62 -10.98 -24.54 -14.26
CA ALA A 62 -10.04 -25.37 -13.51
C ALA A 62 -9.03 -24.45 -12.74
N ASN A 63 -9.54 -23.53 -11.95
CA ASN A 63 -8.70 -22.73 -11.07
C ASN A 63 -8.34 -23.56 -9.83
N ARG A 64 -7.36 -24.44 -9.99
CA ARG A 64 -6.73 -25.13 -8.86
C ARG A 64 -5.96 -24.08 -8.07
N LEU A 65 -6.41 -23.78 -6.86
CA LEU A 65 -5.65 -22.97 -5.93
C LEU A 65 -4.34 -23.70 -5.61
N GLU A 66 -3.23 -23.16 -6.07
CA GLU A 66 -1.91 -23.65 -5.76
C GLU A 66 -1.40 -22.94 -4.50
N TRP A 67 -0.93 -23.70 -3.53
CA TRP A 67 -0.34 -23.13 -2.33
C TRP A 67 1.17 -23.40 -2.30
N GLU A 68 1.96 -22.33 -2.34
CA GLU A 68 3.39 -22.40 -2.24
C GLU A 68 3.84 -21.90 -0.87
N PHE A 69 4.39 -22.81 -0.08
CA PHE A 69 5.00 -22.47 1.19
C PHE A 69 6.43 -21.99 0.95
N GLY A 70 6.77 -20.83 1.52
CA GLY A 70 8.13 -20.32 1.48
C GLY A 70 9.09 -21.30 2.15
N SER A 71 10.33 -21.35 1.63
CA SER A 71 11.40 -22.10 2.32
C SER A 71 11.66 -21.46 3.69
N PRO A 72 11.76 -22.23 4.76
CA PRO A 72 12.10 -21.70 6.09
C PRO A 72 13.38 -20.88 6.11
N ASP A 73 14.31 -21.18 5.20
CA ASP A 73 15.65 -20.58 5.15
C ASP A 73 15.78 -19.44 4.12
N ALA A 74 14.68 -18.96 3.55
CA ALA A 74 14.70 -17.90 2.53
C ALA A 74 13.86 -16.67 2.92
N PRO A 75 14.14 -15.99 4.05
CA PRO A 75 13.37 -14.83 4.51
C PRO A 75 13.37 -13.66 3.54
N TRP A 76 14.36 -13.57 2.65
CA TRP A 76 14.46 -12.50 1.65
C TRP A 76 13.37 -12.53 0.56
N ARG A 77 12.73 -13.67 0.30
CA ARG A 77 11.68 -13.79 -0.73
C ARG A 77 10.44 -12.96 -0.41
N ASN A 78 10.09 -12.81 0.87
CA ASN A 78 8.92 -12.07 1.34
C ASN A 78 9.25 -10.73 1.99
N GLY A 79 10.52 -10.31 1.99
CA GLY A 79 11.01 -9.14 2.75
C GLY A 79 10.28 -7.84 2.42
N CYS A 80 9.84 -7.65 1.18
CA CYS A 80 9.07 -6.47 0.78
C CYS A 80 7.67 -6.46 1.43
N VAL A 81 6.98 -7.60 1.41
CA VAL A 81 5.64 -7.75 2.01
C VAL A 81 5.73 -7.68 3.53
N GLU A 82 6.71 -8.35 4.14
CA GLU A 82 6.94 -8.32 5.59
C GLU A 82 7.23 -6.90 6.09
N SER A 83 8.08 -6.16 5.41
CA SER A 83 8.40 -4.77 5.74
C SER A 83 7.17 -3.87 5.67
N LEU A 84 6.35 -4.02 4.63
CA LEU A 84 5.11 -3.28 4.49
C LEU A 84 4.13 -3.61 5.63
N ILE A 85 3.89 -4.90 5.88
CA ILE A 85 2.98 -5.36 6.94
C ILE A 85 3.47 -4.92 8.32
N LYS A 86 4.78 -5.00 8.58
CA LYS A 86 5.39 -4.52 9.84
C LYS A 86 5.12 -3.04 10.05
N THR A 87 5.31 -2.22 9.02
CA THR A 87 5.05 -0.78 9.07
C THR A 87 3.58 -0.48 9.30
N VAL A 88 2.68 -1.20 8.62
CA VAL A 88 1.22 -1.08 8.81
C VAL A 88 0.81 -1.46 10.24
N LYS A 89 1.24 -2.62 10.74
CA LYS A 89 0.95 -3.08 12.10
C LYS A 89 1.43 -2.08 13.14
N LYS A 90 2.66 -1.56 13.00
CA LYS A 90 3.21 -0.55 13.89
C LYS A 90 2.38 0.75 13.85
N SER A 91 1.99 1.20 12.67
CA SER A 91 1.17 2.42 12.51
C SER A 91 -0.21 2.25 13.14
N ILE A 92 -0.85 1.09 12.99
CA ILE A 92 -2.13 0.75 13.63
C ILE A 92 -1.97 0.75 15.16
N ALA A 93 -0.99 0.02 15.68
CA ALA A 93 -0.74 -0.08 17.12
C ALA A 93 -0.53 1.28 17.76
N VAL A 94 0.32 2.14 17.18
CA VAL A 94 0.56 3.51 17.68
C VAL A 94 -0.70 4.37 17.56
N THR A 95 -1.57 4.11 16.57
CA THR A 95 -2.79 4.89 16.37
C THR A 95 -3.87 4.53 17.35
N ILE A 96 -4.10 3.25 17.57
CA ILE A 96 -5.10 2.75 18.52
C ILE A 96 -4.65 3.01 19.95
N GLY A 97 -3.35 2.77 20.25
CA GLY A 97 -2.83 2.93 21.61
C GLY A 97 -3.60 2.05 22.60
N GLU A 98 -4.11 2.67 23.66
CA GLU A 98 -4.89 2.02 24.73
C GLU A 98 -6.40 1.98 24.44
N GLN A 99 -6.83 2.45 23.28
CA GLN A 99 -8.25 2.54 22.95
C GLN A 99 -8.83 1.14 22.65
N VAL A 100 -10.02 0.87 23.20
CA VAL A 100 -10.72 -0.39 22.96
C VAL A 100 -11.71 -0.22 21.81
N LEU A 101 -11.52 -1.03 20.78
CA LEU A 101 -12.43 -1.14 19.64
C LEU A 101 -13.26 -2.41 19.76
N GLN A 102 -14.53 -2.32 19.35
CA GLN A 102 -15.35 -3.49 19.13
C GLN A 102 -14.86 -4.24 17.89
N PHE A 103 -15.21 -5.53 17.78
CA PHE A 103 -14.80 -6.37 16.65
C PHE A 103 -15.16 -5.73 15.30
N SER A 104 -16.40 -5.27 15.14
CA SER A 104 -16.88 -4.63 13.90
C SER A 104 -16.13 -3.33 13.58
N GLU A 105 -15.78 -2.55 14.60
CA GLU A 105 -15.01 -1.33 14.43
C GLU A 105 -13.57 -1.62 13.99
N MET A 106 -12.94 -2.61 14.63
CA MET A 106 -11.59 -3.04 14.23
C MET A 106 -11.58 -3.59 12.81
N GLN A 107 -12.61 -4.37 12.44
CA GLN A 107 -12.76 -4.86 11.08
C GLN A 107 -12.90 -3.70 10.08
N THR A 108 -13.72 -2.70 10.39
CA THR A 108 -13.87 -1.48 9.57
C THR A 108 -12.54 -0.75 9.43
N VAL A 109 -11.82 -0.55 10.55
CA VAL A 109 -10.48 0.07 10.52
C VAL A 109 -9.54 -0.70 9.60
N LEU A 110 -9.51 -2.02 9.68
CA LEU A 110 -8.63 -2.85 8.85
C LEU A 110 -8.96 -2.77 7.35
N PHE A 111 -10.24 -2.72 6.98
CA PHE A 111 -10.64 -2.55 5.59
C PHE A 111 -10.26 -1.17 5.04
N GLU A 112 -10.52 -0.10 5.79
CA GLU A 112 -10.14 1.26 5.37
C GLU A 112 -8.62 1.42 5.32
N VAL A 113 -7.89 0.89 6.30
CA VAL A 113 -6.43 0.88 6.30
C VAL A 113 -5.89 0.11 5.09
N ALA A 114 -6.47 -1.05 4.75
CA ALA A 114 -6.07 -1.80 3.56
C ALA A 114 -6.25 -0.98 2.29
N ASN A 115 -7.38 -0.30 2.16
CA ASN A 115 -7.64 0.59 1.03
C ASN A 115 -6.61 1.73 0.97
N LEU A 116 -6.35 2.43 2.07
CA LEU A 116 -5.36 3.51 2.13
C LEU A 116 -3.93 3.05 1.80
N VAL A 117 -3.52 1.90 2.31
CA VAL A 117 -2.20 1.32 2.01
C VAL A 117 -2.09 0.98 0.52
N ASN A 118 -3.18 0.53 -0.09
CA ASN A 118 -3.24 0.17 -1.50
C ASN A 118 -3.38 1.39 -2.44
N THR A 119 -3.52 2.61 -1.92
CA THR A 119 -3.37 3.84 -2.74
C THR A 119 -1.91 4.26 -2.92
N ARG A 120 -0.95 3.57 -2.28
CA ARG A 120 0.46 3.94 -2.41
C ARG A 120 0.93 3.83 -3.86
N PRO A 121 1.77 4.77 -4.35
CA PRO A 121 2.37 4.66 -5.67
C PRO A 121 3.31 3.45 -5.74
N ILE A 122 3.15 2.64 -6.78
CA ILE A 122 4.05 1.54 -7.15
C ILE A 122 4.70 1.78 -8.50
N GLY A 123 4.27 2.80 -9.22
CA GLY A 123 4.80 3.23 -10.50
C GLY A 123 4.14 4.52 -10.96
N SER A 124 4.52 4.97 -12.13
CA SER A 124 3.93 6.13 -12.80
C SER A 124 3.57 5.76 -14.23
N TYR A 125 2.48 6.33 -14.73
CA TYR A 125 2.21 6.31 -16.16
C TYR A 125 3.07 7.40 -16.82
N PRO A 126 3.80 7.11 -17.90
CA PRO A 126 4.74 8.06 -18.52
C PRO A 126 4.10 9.40 -18.94
N THR A 127 2.81 9.37 -19.27
CA THR A 127 2.06 10.54 -19.80
C THR A 127 1.30 11.32 -18.74
N SER A 128 1.25 10.86 -17.49
CA SER A 128 0.26 11.34 -16.51
C SER A 128 0.82 12.02 -15.27
N VAL A 129 2.13 12.26 -15.20
CA VAL A 129 2.73 12.99 -14.06
C VAL A 129 2.21 14.43 -13.98
N GLU A 130 1.91 15.03 -15.13
CA GLU A 130 1.34 16.37 -15.24
C GLU A 130 -0.11 16.40 -14.75
N ASP A 131 -0.82 15.27 -14.80
CA ASP A 131 -2.18 15.12 -14.28
C ASP A 131 -2.21 14.66 -12.81
N GLY A 132 -1.04 14.34 -12.22
CA GLY A 132 -0.93 13.83 -10.84
C GLY A 132 -1.41 12.39 -10.69
N VAL A 133 -1.53 11.64 -11.79
CA VAL A 133 -1.97 10.24 -11.81
C VAL A 133 -0.77 9.32 -11.61
N TYR A 134 -0.94 8.28 -10.81
CA TYR A 134 0.08 7.27 -10.53
C TYR A 134 -0.54 5.88 -10.47
N LEU A 135 0.26 4.86 -10.76
CA LEU A 135 -0.16 3.46 -10.62
C LEU A 135 -0.12 3.05 -9.16
N SER A 136 -1.21 2.52 -8.66
CA SER A 136 -1.34 1.99 -7.30
C SER A 136 -1.80 0.52 -7.31
N PRO A 137 -1.62 -0.22 -6.21
CA PRO A 137 -2.21 -1.55 -6.07
C PRO A 137 -3.73 -1.58 -6.25
N ASN A 138 -4.45 -0.51 -5.87
CA ASN A 138 -5.89 -0.44 -6.08
C ASN A 138 -6.27 -0.42 -7.57
N ASP A 139 -5.46 0.22 -8.42
CA ASP A 139 -5.73 0.22 -9.87
C ASP A 139 -5.69 -1.18 -10.45
N LEU A 140 -4.77 -2.03 -9.94
CA LEU A 140 -4.65 -3.43 -10.35
C LEU A 140 -5.74 -4.31 -9.73
N LEU A 141 -6.18 -4.01 -8.51
CA LEU A 141 -7.13 -4.84 -7.75
C LEU A 141 -8.59 -4.50 -8.06
N LEU A 142 -8.87 -3.24 -8.37
CA LEU A 142 -10.23 -2.71 -8.53
C LEU A 142 -10.51 -2.21 -9.95
N GLY A 143 -9.47 -2.07 -10.78
CA GLY A 143 -9.58 -1.46 -12.11
C GLY A 143 -9.69 0.07 -12.08
N HIS A 144 -9.58 0.69 -10.92
CA HIS A 144 -9.60 2.15 -10.75
C HIS A 144 -8.87 2.55 -9.46
N SER A 145 -8.31 3.75 -9.42
CA SER A 145 -7.80 4.34 -8.18
C SER A 145 -8.96 4.45 -7.19
N GLY A 146 -8.81 3.82 -6.03
CA GLY A 146 -9.89 3.69 -5.06
C GLY A 146 -10.53 5.04 -4.76
N ILE A 147 -11.79 5.21 -5.15
CA ILE A 147 -12.60 6.35 -4.75
C ILE A 147 -12.77 6.26 -3.25
N GLN A 148 -12.21 7.22 -2.54
CA GLN A 148 -12.33 7.26 -1.10
C GLN A 148 -13.74 7.68 -0.70
N ALA A 149 -14.22 7.08 0.39
CA ALA A 149 -15.40 7.59 1.04
C ALA A 149 -15.24 9.11 1.28
N PRO A 150 -16.30 9.90 1.07
CA PRO A 150 -16.25 11.34 1.21
C PRO A 150 -15.64 11.73 2.56
N VAL A 151 -14.57 12.50 2.52
CA VAL A 151 -14.00 13.11 3.72
C VAL A 151 -14.78 14.37 3.99
N GLY A 152 -15.90 14.24 4.72
CA GLY A 152 -16.61 15.40 5.21
C GLY A 152 -15.93 15.97 6.45
N PRO A 153 -15.97 17.27 6.68
CA PRO A 153 -15.82 17.79 8.02
C PRO A 153 -17.04 17.32 8.81
N PHE A 154 -16.89 16.25 9.58
CA PHE A 154 -17.94 15.84 10.50
C PHE A 154 -17.99 16.86 11.64
N ASN A 155 -18.92 17.81 11.58
CA ASN A 155 -19.15 18.79 12.63
C ASN A 155 -19.34 18.10 13.99
N ASP A 156 -18.63 18.58 15.01
CA ASP A 156 -18.57 17.99 16.35
C ASP A 156 -19.90 18.06 17.14
N SER A 157 -20.96 18.60 16.56
CA SER A 157 -22.14 19.05 17.31
C SER A 157 -23.29 18.05 17.47
N THR A 158 -23.24 16.82 16.94
CA THR A 158 -24.39 15.90 17.06
C THR A 158 -23.99 14.52 17.59
N SER A 159 -24.48 14.22 18.76
CA SER A 159 -24.15 13.06 19.60
C SER A 159 -24.50 11.67 19.04
N ARG A 160 -25.31 11.56 17.98
CA ARG A 160 -25.86 10.27 17.50
C ARG A 160 -24.85 9.33 16.80
N TYR A 161 -23.70 9.85 16.34
CA TYR A 161 -22.74 9.07 15.55
C TYR A 161 -21.34 9.02 16.18
N MET A 162 -21.25 9.02 17.51
CA MET A 162 -19.97 9.10 18.21
C MET A 162 -18.98 7.97 17.82
N ARG A 163 -19.49 6.74 17.66
CA ARG A 163 -18.62 5.59 17.32
C ARG A 163 -18.12 5.65 15.87
N HIS A 164 -18.95 6.08 14.92
CA HIS A 164 -18.52 6.31 13.53
C HIS A 164 -17.43 7.38 13.44
N ARG A 165 -17.62 8.51 14.16
CA ARG A 165 -16.61 9.58 14.23
C ARG A 165 -15.31 9.12 14.89
N PHE A 166 -15.42 8.29 15.90
CA PHE A 166 -14.28 7.70 16.56
C PHE A 166 -13.45 6.86 15.58
N VAL A 167 -14.06 5.97 14.80
CA VAL A 167 -13.40 5.20 13.75
C VAL A 167 -12.77 6.13 12.71
N SER A 168 -13.49 7.16 12.25
CA SER A 168 -12.98 8.15 11.29
C SER A 168 -11.71 8.88 11.80
N LYS A 169 -11.70 9.27 13.08
CA LYS A 169 -10.52 9.88 13.73
C LYS A 169 -9.33 8.90 13.79
N ILE A 170 -9.59 7.63 14.06
CA ILE A 170 -8.55 6.58 14.03
C ILE A 170 -7.94 6.49 12.63
N ILE A 171 -8.77 6.42 11.59
CA ILE A 171 -8.31 6.30 10.20
C ILE A 171 -7.49 7.52 9.78
N GLU A 172 -7.93 8.72 10.14
CA GLU A 172 -7.18 9.94 9.85
C GLU A 172 -5.84 9.99 10.59
N SER A 173 -5.83 9.60 11.87
CA SER A 173 -4.60 9.49 12.66
C SER A 173 -3.66 8.42 12.11
N PHE A 174 -4.20 7.27 11.67
CA PHE A 174 -3.44 6.23 11.00
C PHE A 174 -2.76 6.78 9.74
N TRP A 175 -3.51 7.46 8.87
CA TRP A 175 -2.98 8.00 7.63
C TRP A 175 -1.77 8.90 7.86
N ARG A 176 -1.88 9.84 8.79
CA ARG A 176 -0.78 10.76 9.15
C ARG A 176 0.46 10.01 9.66
N LYS A 177 0.27 9.05 10.58
CA LYS A 177 1.37 8.26 11.16
C LYS A 177 1.99 7.31 10.14
N TRP A 178 1.14 6.66 9.33
CA TRP A 178 1.61 5.73 8.32
C TRP A 178 2.49 6.41 7.27
N GLN A 179 2.13 7.57 6.78
CA GLN A 179 2.95 8.33 5.84
C GLN A 179 4.36 8.60 6.40
N VAL A 180 4.43 9.03 7.67
CA VAL A 180 5.71 9.31 8.35
C VAL A 180 6.54 8.05 8.52
N MET A 181 5.93 6.90 8.79
CA MET A 181 6.62 5.63 8.99
C MET A 181 6.96 4.92 7.67
N TYR A 182 6.13 5.07 6.65
CA TYR A 182 6.29 4.40 5.37
C TYR A 182 7.31 5.11 4.47
N PHE A 183 7.27 6.43 4.41
CA PHE A 183 8.15 7.20 3.53
C PHE A 183 9.64 6.86 3.72
N PRO A 184 10.19 6.77 4.95
CA PRO A 184 11.58 6.38 5.16
C PRO A 184 11.92 4.96 4.66
N THR A 185 10.93 4.07 4.54
CA THR A 185 11.17 2.71 4.02
C THR A 185 11.37 2.70 2.50
N LEU A 186 10.90 3.72 1.80
CA LEU A 186 11.10 3.90 0.36
C LEU A 186 12.48 4.47 0.05
N VAL A 187 13.00 5.30 0.96
CA VAL A 187 14.35 5.85 0.83
C VAL A 187 15.31 4.77 1.28
N THR A 188 15.96 4.11 0.33
CA THR A 188 16.96 3.08 0.65
C THR A 188 18.04 3.70 1.51
N GLN A 189 18.08 3.32 2.79
CA GLN A 189 19.16 3.71 3.69
C GLN A 189 20.46 3.07 3.20
N GLN A 190 21.45 3.89 2.90
CA GLN A 190 22.76 3.41 2.44
C GLN A 190 23.75 3.37 3.59
N LYS A 191 24.64 2.37 3.49
CA LYS A 191 25.94 2.49 4.14
C LYS A 191 26.63 3.70 3.52
N TRP A 192 27.22 4.54 4.33
CA TRP A 192 27.82 5.83 3.95
C TRP A 192 28.97 5.72 2.91
N HIS A 193 29.41 4.51 2.56
CA HIS A 193 30.45 4.22 1.56
C HIS A 193 29.95 4.15 0.11
N ASP A 194 28.65 3.94 -0.11
CA ASP A 194 28.15 3.73 -1.47
C ASP A 194 27.59 5.02 -2.05
N LYS A 195 28.27 5.60 -3.05
CA LYS A 195 27.75 6.73 -3.80
C LYS A 195 26.58 6.28 -4.68
N LYS A 196 25.39 6.76 -4.37
CA LYS A 196 24.24 6.62 -5.28
C LYS A 196 24.28 7.65 -6.39
N ARG A 197 23.50 7.27 -7.43
CA ARG A 197 23.11 8.20 -8.46
C ARG A 197 22.44 9.44 -7.83
N ASN A 198 22.88 10.62 -8.24
CA ASN A 198 22.18 11.85 -7.92
C ASN A 198 20.77 11.83 -8.54
N VAL A 199 19.84 12.53 -7.91
CA VAL A 199 18.57 12.87 -8.54
C VAL A 199 18.85 13.72 -9.78
N GLN A 200 18.19 13.40 -10.88
CA GLN A 200 18.37 14.05 -12.17
C GLN A 200 17.09 14.77 -12.61
N VAL A 201 17.26 15.77 -13.46
CA VAL A 201 16.15 16.42 -14.14
C VAL A 201 15.39 15.39 -14.97
N GLY A 202 14.06 15.38 -14.86
CA GLY A 202 13.19 14.40 -15.50
C GLY A 202 12.79 13.22 -14.61
N ASP A 203 13.48 12.98 -13.48
CA ASP A 203 13.06 11.94 -12.54
C ASP A 203 11.65 12.19 -12.01
N ILE A 204 10.86 11.13 -11.91
CA ILE A 204 9.57 11.17 -11.26
C ILE A 204 9.76 10.82 -9.79
N VAL A 205 9.30 11.69 -8.93
CA VAL A 205 9.52 11.59 -7.49
C VAL A 205 8.23 11.65 -6.69
N LEU A 206 8.16 10.85 -5.64
CA LEU A 206 7.17 10.99 -4.58
C LEU A 206 7.65 12.08 -3.61
N ILE A 207 6.75 13.00 -3.27
CA ILE A 207 7.05 14.15 -2.41
C ILE A 207 6.49 13.90 -1.02
N GLN A 208 7.34 13.96 0.00
CA GLN A 208 6.90 13.92 1.39
C GLN A 208 6.33 15.30 1.79
N ASP A 209 5.06 15.30 2.18
CA ASP A 209 4.39 16.51 2.67
C ASP A 209 3.49 16.14 3.85
N SER A 210 3.54 16.92 4.93
CA SER A 210 2.73 16.70 6.14
C SER A 210 1.26 17.06 5.98
N GLY A 211 0.91 17.81 4.94
CA GLY A 211 -0.46 18.27 4.65
C GLY A 211 -1.18 17.47 3.58
N MET A 212 -0.76 16.24 3.28
CA MET A 212 -1.40 15.43 2.24
C MET A 212 -2.81 15.01 2.63
N ILE A 213 -3.74 15.19 1.69
CA ILE A 213 -5.12 14.68 1.81
C ILE A 213 -5.07 13.15 1.95
N LYS A 214 -5.94 12.61 2.81
CA LYS A 214 -6.05 11.18 3.05
C LYS A 214 -6.16 10.38 1.73
N GLY A 215 -5.26 9.41 1.55
CA GLY A 215 -5.20 8.53 0.38
C GLY A 215 -4.67 9.18 -0.92
N ARG A 216 -4.25 10.43 -0.88
CA ARG A 216 -3.62 11.09 -2.03
C ARG A 216 -2.13 11.25 -1.80
N TRP A 217 -1.36 10.89 -2.80
CA TRP A 217 0.08 11.03 -2.83
C TRP A 217 0.47 12.12 -3.82
N LYS A 218 1.52 12.88 -3.50
CA LYS A 218 2.03 13.92 -4.37
C LYS A 218 3.20 13.37 -5.18
N LEU A 219 2.99 13.21 -6.47
CA LEU A 219 4.06 12.93 -7.43
C LEU A 219 4.40 14.20 -8.19
N GLY A 220 5.67 14.32 -8.57
CA GLY A 220 6.15 15.42 -9.39
C GLY A 220 7.33 15.02 -10.23
N ARG A 221 7.64 15.85 -11.19
CA ARG A 221 8.82 15.75 -12.07
C ARG A 221 9.89 16.71 -11.59
N VAL A 222 11.11 16.26 -11.49
CA VAL A 222 12.26 17.12 -11.20
C VAL A 222 12.56 18.00 -12.39
N THR A 223 12.53 19.31 -12.17
CA THR A 223 12.80 20.32 -13.21
C THR A 223 14.19 20.94 -13.08
N ALA A 224 14.74 20.97 -11.85
CA ALA A 224 16.11 21.41 -11.63
C ALA A 224 16.78 20.60 -10.51
N ALA A 225 18.04 20.24 -10.73
CA ALA A 225 18.87 19.51 -9.78
C ALA A 225 20.30 20.07 -9.88
N VAL A 226 20.71 20.86 -8.87
CA VAL A 226 22.02 21.53 -8.90
C VAL A 226 22.99 20.77 -7.99
N PRO A 227 24.05 20.18 -8.56
CA PRO A 227 25.10 19.54 -7.76
C PRO A 227 25.89 20.58 -6.98
N SER A 228 26.25 20.24 -5.74
CA SER A 228 27.13 21.04 -4.92
C SER A 228 28.54 21.08 -5.50
N THR A 229 29.16 22.25 -5.48
CA THR A 229 30.55 22.45 -5.92
C THR A 229 31.57 21.74 -5.06
N ARG A 230 31.21 21.33 -3.82
CA ARG A 230 32.16 20.70 -2.86
C ARG A 230 32.34 19.19 -3.13
N ASP A 231 31.27 18.47 -3.43
CA ASP A 231 31.27 17.01 -3.51
C ASP A 231 30.46 16.44 -4.67
N GLY A 232 29.90 17.33 -5.51
CA GLY A 232 29.06 16.93 -6.66
C GLY A 232 27.70 16.33 -6.29
N CYS A 233 27.31 16.33 -4.98
CA CYS A 233 26.05 15.77 -4.55
C CYS A 233 24.90 16.77 -4.71
N VAL A 234 23.76 16.31 -5.22
CA VAL A 234 22.52 17.08 -5.25
C VAL A 234 21.86 16.98 -3.87
N ARG A 235 21.59 18.11 -3.24
CA ARG A 235 20.93 18.18 -1.92
C ARG A 235 19.53 18.75 -1.98
N THR A 236 19.27 19.56 -2.99
CA THR A 236 17.99 20.24 -3.19
C THR A 236 17.61 20.18 -4.65
N VAL A 237 16.34 19.99 -4.92
CA VAL A 237 15.77 19.91 -6.26
C VAL A 237 14.53 20.78 -6.37
N GLU A 238 14.26 21.28 -7.57
CA GLU A 238 12.97 21.86 -7.92
C GLU A 238 12.11 20.80 -8.57
N ILE A 239 10.84 20.77 -8.16
CA ILE A 239 9.88 19.74 -8.56
C ILE A 239 8.60 20.43 -9.00
N GLN A 240 8.13 20.07 -10.17
CA GLN A 240 6.85 20.49 -10.69
C GLN A 240 5.83 19.38 -10.47
N TYR A 241 4.68 19.72 -9.92
CA TYR A 241 3.61 18.76 -9.64
C TYR A 241 2.22 19.37 -9.82
N LYS A 242 1.21 18.53 -10.00
CA LYS A 242 -0.21 18.94 -10.06
C LYS A 242 -0.78 19.02 -8.66
N ALA A 243 -1.14 20.22 -8.23
CA ALA A 243 -1.89 20.39 -6.99
C ALA A 243 -3.39 20.16 -7.25
N PRO A 244 -4.14 19.53 -6.30
CA PRO A 244 -5.55 19.19 -6.51
C PRO A 244 -6.43 20.39 -6.85
N ASP A 245 -6.13 21.55 -6.25
CA ASP A 245 -6.94 22.76 -6.34
C ASP A 245 -6.34 23.84 -7.27
N ALA A 246 -5.24 23.50 -7.99
CA ALA A 246 -4.60 24.44 -8.90
C ALA A 246 -4.86 24.06 -10.37
N PRO A 247 -5.26 25.01 -11.21
CA PRO A 247 -5.43 24.77 -12.65
C PRO A 247 -4.12 24.45 -13.33
N ASN A 248 -3.02 25.04 -12.86
CA ASN A 248 -1.68 24.90 -13.40
C ASN A 248 -0.78 24.04 -12.51
N LEU A 249 0.34 23.60 -13.10
CA LEU A 249 1.40 22.92 -12.36
C LEU A 249 2.06 23.89 -11.36
N VAL A 250 2.38 23.38 -10.17
CA VAL A 250 3.04 24.13 -9.12
C VAL A 250 4.49 23.67 -8.99
N THR A 251 5.40 24.60 -8.91
CA THR A 251 6.83 24.32 -8.68
C THR A 251 7.17 24.53 -7.21
N ILE A 252 7.85 23.56 -6.62
CA ILE A 252 8.34 23.63 -5.23
C ILE A 252 9.79 23.19 -5.15
N THR A 253 10.50 23.75 -4.20
CA THR A 253 11.86 23.34 -3.87
C THR A 253 11.84 22.41 -2.67
N ARG A 254 12.51 21.24 -2.76
CA ARG A 254 12.57 20.25 -1.69
C ARG A 254 13.99 19.69 -1.52
N PRO A 255 14.41 19.41 -0.28
CA PRO A 255 15.63 18.65 -0.04
C PRO A 255 15.44 17.19 -0.50
N VAL A 256 16.49 16.56 -1.01
CA VAL A 256 16.44 15.17 -1.52
C VAL A 256 16.00 14.15 -0.46
N GLN A 257 16.16 14.47 0.82
CA GLN A 257 15.70 13.64 1.93
C GLN A 257 14.17 13.60 2.08
N ARG A 258 13.46 14.52 1.44
CA ARG A 258 11.99 14.63 1.44
C ARG A 258 11.34 14.15 0.16
N ILE A 259 12.11 13.44 -0.66
CA ILE A 259 11.63 12.87 -1.92
C ILE A 259 12.11 11.41 -2.06
N CYS A 260 11.36 10.63 -2.82
CA CYS A 260 11.77 9.29 -3.23
C CYS A 260 11.60 9.17 -4.75
N VAL A 261 12.65 8.77 -5.47
CA VAL A 261 12.58 8.53 -6.90
C VAL A 261 11.78 7.25 -7.14
N ILE A 262 10.65 7.38 -7.83
CA ILE A 262 9.78 6.26 -8.20
C ILE A 262 10.13 5.74 -9.59
N LEU A 263 10.41 6.67 -10.53
CA LEU A 263 10.80 6.32 -11.89
C LEU A 263 12.00 7.19 -12.30
N PRO A 264 13.18 6.59 -12.48
CA PRO A 264 14.33 7.28 -13.00
C PRO A 264 14.15 7.71 -14.46
N VAL A 265 14.68 8.87 -14.85
CA VAL A 265 14.62 9.35 -16.24
C VAL A 265 15.26 8.37 -17.22
N SER A 266 16.27 7.61 -16.80
CA SER A 266 16.91 6.56 -17.60
C SER A 266 15.97 5.41 -18.00
N GLU A 267 14.94 5.16 -17.23
CA GLU A 267 13.94 4.12 -17.48
C GLU A 267 12.73 4.68 -18.27
N THR A 268 12.50 6.00 -18.20
CA THR A 268 11.41 6.64 -18.95
C THR A 268 11.69 6.69 -20.45
N ALA A 269 12.95 6.69 -20.86
CA ALA A 269 13.35 6.74 -22.28
C ALA A 269 13.25 5.38 -22.99
N SER A 270 12.93 4.29 -22.28
CA SER A 270 12.86 2.92 -22.80
C SER A 270 11.42 2.42 -23.00
N ILE A 271 10.42 3.25 -22.75
CA ILE A 271 9.00 3.02 -22.94
C ILE A 271 8.48 3.92 -24.05
#